data_50e37a681cd2e66c66fb13fb8c7a9a11
#
_entry.id   50e37a681cd2e66c66fb13fb8c7a9a11
#
_cell.length_a   1.000
_cell.length_b   1.000
_cell.length_c   1.000
_cell.angle_alpha   90.00
_cell.angle_beta   90.00
_cell.angle_gamma   90.00
#
_symmetry.space_group_name_H-M   'P 1'
#
loop_
_entity.id
_entity.type
_entity.pdbx_description
1 polymer ?
#
loop_
_entity_poly.entity_id
_entity_poly.type
_entity_poly.pdbx_seq_one_letter_code
_entity_poly.pdbx_strand_id
1 'polypeptide(L)'
;MPAAPLVAAATLAAVEAERAAAGTLYRQFLSCGSLSVGLYVLEAGAVDPQSPHEEDEVYQIVAGRAVLSAGDEEIPVGPGSVVFVAKHVDHRFHSVSERLEVVVFFAPEHAAGR
;
A
#
# COMPACT_ATOMS: atom_id res chain seq x y z
N MET A 1 1.50 -24.83 -9.54
CA MET A 1 1.12 -23.72 -8.66
C MET A 1 1.41 -24.10 -7.21
N PRO A 2 2.29 -23.41 -6.54
CA PRO A 2 2.52 -23.72 -5.14
C PRO A 2 1.27 -23.42 -4.31
N ALA A 3 1.04 -24.21 -3.28
CA ALA A 3 -0.02 -23.93 -2.33
C ALA A 3 0.34 -22.68 -1.50
N ALA A 4 -0.68 -21.95 -1.05
CA ALA A 4 -0.49 -20.85 -0.14
C ALA A 4 0.10 -21.37 1.18
N PRO A 5 0.99 -20.63 1.85
CA PRO A 5 1.53 -21.05 3.14
C PRO A 5 0.43 -21.04 4.20
N LEU A 6 0.51 -21.95 5.16
CA LEU A 6 -0.41 -21.94 6.30
C LEU A 6 -0.06 -20.81 7.28
N VAL A 7 1.21 -20.43 7.34
CA VAL A 7 1.69 -19.33 8.17
C VAL A 7 2.80 -18.60 7.41
N ALA A 8 2.75 -17.28 7.46
CA ALA A 8 3.80 -16.47 6.87
C ALA A 8 4.06 -15.27 7.81
N ALA A 9 5.29 -14.85 7.88
CA ALA A 9 5.68 -13.71 8.71
C ALA A 9 6.80 -12.92 8.03
N ALA A 10 6.80 -11.61 8.26
CA ALA A 10 7.83 -10.73 7.77
C ALA A 10 7.96 -9.54 8.69
N THR A 11 9.12 -8.91 8.70
CA THR A 11 9.30 -7.62 9.38
C THR A 11 9.28 -6.53 8.31
N LEU A 12 8.71 -5.38 8.66
CA LEU A 12 8.68 -4.24 7.72
C LEU A 12 10.09 -3.76 7.38
N ALA A 13 11.03 -3.87 8.32
CA ALA A 13 12.42 -3.51 8.05
C ALA A 13 13.03 -4.35 6.93
N ALA A 14 12.78 -5.67 6.95
CA ALA A 14 13.29 -6.57 5.90
C ALA A 14 12.61 -6.29 4.56
N VAL A 15 11.29 -6.07 4.57
CA VAL A 15 10.53 -5.75 3.35
C VAL A 15 11.00 -4.43 2.75
N GLU A 16 11.26 -3.43 3.59
CA GLU A 16 11.76 -2.13 3.12
C GLU A 16 13.15 -2.26 2.48
N ALA A 17 14.03 -3.06 3.08
CA ALA A 17 15.34 -3.29 2.50
C ALA A 17 15.23 -3.92 1.10
N GLU A 18 14.32 -4.88 0.92
CA GLU A 18 14.05 -5.51 -0.37
C GLU A 18 13.45 -4.53 -1.37
N ARG A 19 12.49 -3.72 -0.91
CA ARG A 19 11.85 -2.72 -1.76
C ARG A 19 12.87 -1.70 -2.26
N ALA A 20 13.70 -1.18 -1.35
CA ALA A 20 14.72 -0.21 -1.71
C ALA A 20 15.73 -0.79 -2.68
N ALA A 21 16.17 -2.02 -2.46
CA ALA A 21 17.10 -2.71 -3.35
C ALA A 21 16.50 -2.93 -4.74
N ALA A 22 15.21 -3.21 -4.83
CA ALA A 22 14.50 -3.39 -6.09
C ALA A 22 14.23 -2.07 -6.81
N GLY A 23 14.26 -0.95 -6.09
CA GLY A 23 14.00 0.37 -6.67
C GLY A 23 12.55 0.63 -7.02
N THR A 24 11.61 -0.11 -6.42
CA THR A 24 10.18 0.03 -6.70
C THR A 24 9.49 0.78 -5.56
N LEU A 25 8.35 1.43 -5.86
CA LEU A 25 7.57 2.10 -4.81
C LEU A 25 6.84 1.09 -3.94
N TYR A 26 6.39 -0.02 -4.53
CA TYR A 26 5.57 -1.04 -3.87
C TYR A 26 6.29 -2.38 -3.87
N ARG A 27 6.26 -3.07 -2.73
CA ARG A 27 6.79 -4.43 -2.59
C ARG A 27 5.75 -5.31 -1.92
N GLN A 28 5.16 -6.24 -2.70
CA GLN A 28 4.26 -7.25 -2.15
C GLN A 28 5.10 -8.32 -1.44
N PHE A 29 4.72 -8.67 -0.22
CA PHE A 29 5.45 -9.66 0.56
C PHE A 29 4.58 -10.82 1.06
N LEU A 30 3.29 -10.78 0.82
CA LEU A 30 2.38 -11.86 1.16
C LEU A 30 1.24 -11.89 0.15
N SER A 31 0.89 -13.09 -0.33
CA SER A 31 -0.30 -13.28 -1.15
C SER A 31 -0.80 -14.70 -0.98
N CYS A 32 -2.12 -14.85 -0.89
CA CYS A 32 -2.74 -16.16 -0.61
C CYS A 32 -4.10 -16.32 -1.32
N GLY A 33 -4.32 -15.58 -2.41
CA GLY A 33 -5.56 -15.63 -3.18
C GLY A 33 -6.64 -14.70 -2.63
N SER A 34 -7.03 -14.89 -1.38
CA SER A 34 -8.07 -14.07 -0.75
C SER A 34 -7.58 -12.69 -0.34
N LEU A 35 -6.27 -12.52 -0.19
CA LEU A 35 -5.69 -11.21 0.09
C LEU A 35 -4.22 -11.16 -0.32
N SER A 36 -3.69 -9.96 -0.45
CA SER A 36 -2.25 -9.72 -0.51
C SER A 36 -1.89 -8.55 0.39
N VAL A 37 -0.63 -8.50 0.81
CA VAL A 37 -0.12 -7.42 1.66
C VAL A 37 1.20 -6.95 1.07
N GLY A 38 1.38 -5.64 1.03
CA GLY A 38 2.61 -5.04 0.55
C GLY A 38 2.96 -3.76 1.28
N LEU A 39 4.16 -3.30 1.05
CA LEU A 39 4.66 -2.04 1.59
C LEU A 39 4.81 -1.04 0.44
N TYR A 40 4.19 0.13 0.59
CA TYR A 40 4.24 1.24 -0.35
C TYR A 40 4.95 2.41 0.31
N VAL A 41 5.92 2.98 -0.38
CA VAL A 41 6.72 4.08 0.17
C VAL A 41 6.75 5.23 -0.83
N LEU A 42 6.41 6.42 -0.35
CA LEU A 42 6.51 7.66 -1.12
C LEU A 42 7.41 8.63 -0.36
N GLU A 43 8.42 9.15 -1.03
CA GLU A 43 9.27 10.18 -0.44
C GLU A 43 8.50 11.50 -0.31
N ALA A 44 8.95 12.38 0.57
CA ALA A 44 8.34 13.70 0.72
C ALA A 44 8.33 14.42 -0.64
N GLY A 45 7.19 15.02 -0.98
CA GLY A 45 7.01 15.73 -2.24
C GLY A 45 6.77 14.84 -3.46
N ALA A 46 6.76 13.52 -3.29
CA ALA A 46 6.55 12.61 -4.41
C ALA A 46 5.13 12.69 -4.95
N VAL A 47 5.00 12.33 -6.23
CA VAL A 47 3.71 12.16 -6.89
C VAL A 47 3.34 10.69 -6.82
N ASP A 48 2.12 10.40 -6.38
CA ASP A 48 1.59 9.04 -6.30
C ASP A 48 1.03 8.64 -7.67
N PRO A 49 1.63 7.65 -8.36
CA PRO A 49 1.21 7.27 -9.70
C PRO A 49 0.07 6.25 -9.72
N GLN A 50 -0.68 6.12 -8.65
CA GLN A 50 -1.74 5.11 -8.57
C GLN A 50 -2.88 5.37 -9.55
N SER A 51 -3.53 4.27 -9.94
CA SER A 51 -4.78 4.25 -10.68
C SER A 51 -5.77 3.35 -9.94
N PRO A 52 -7.08 3.44 -10.24
CA PRO A 52 -8.06 2.58 -9.57
C PRO A 52 -7.74 1.10 -9.71
N HIS A 53 -8.04 0.33 -8.69
CA HIS A 53 -7.77 -1.11 -8.64
C HIS A 53 -9.05 -1.94 -8.71
N GLU A 54 -8.88 -3.20 -9.12
CA GLU A 54 -9.97 -4.18 -9.17
C GLU A 54 -10.25 -4.81 -7.80
N GLU A 55 -9.42 -4.51 -6.79
CA GLU A 55 -9.52 -5.04 -5.43
C GLU A 55 -9.97 -3.96 -4.47
N ASP A 56 -10.63 -4.39 -3.39
CA ASP A 56 -10.79 -3.52 -2.23
C ASP A 56 -9.43 -3.37 -1.55
N GLU A 57 -9.19 -2.23 -0.93
CA GLU A 57 -7.91 -1.99 -0.26
C GLU A 57 -8.10 -1.40 1.12
N VAL A 58 -7.15 -1.73 2.02
CA VAL A 58 -6.99 -1.05 3.29
C VAL A 58 -5.56 -0.52 3.35
N TYR A 59 -5.43 0.75 3.68
CA TYR A 59 -4.14 1.38 3.97
C TYR A 59 -3.96 1.50 5.47
N GLN A 60 -2.81 1.08 5.96
CA GLN A 60 -2.38 1.36 7.32
C GLN A 60 -1.10 2.19 7.25
N ILE A 61 -1.17 3.43 7.72
CA ILE A 61 -0.02 4.34 7.70
C ILE A 61 0.88 3.98 8.88
N VAL A 62 2.13 3.68 8.57
CA VAL A 62 3.14 3.31 9.58
C VAL A 62 3.98 4.52 9.94
N ALA A 63 4.34 5.33 8.95
CA ALA A 63 5.18 6.51 9.15
C ALA A 63 4.85 7.57 8.10
N GLY A 64 5.11 8.81 8.42
CA GLY A 64 4.92 9.92 7.48
C GLY A 64 3.54 10.54 7.57
N ARG A 65 3.35 11.60 6.77
CA ARG A 65 2.10 12.36 6.71
C ARG A 65 1.81 12.78 5.29
N ALA A 66 0.53 12.71 4.92
CA ALA A 66 0.05 13.08 3.59
C ALA A 66 -1.45 13.33 3.65
N VAL A 67 -2.06 13.57 2.49
CA VAL A 67 -3.50 13.58 2.31
C VAL A 67 -3.86 12.48 1.34
N LEU A 68 -4.88 11.69 1.66
CA LEU A 68 -5.44 10.72 0.72
C LEU A 68 -6.70 11.32 0.09
N SER A 69 -6.65 11.50 -1.22
CA SER A 69 -7.84 11.88 -2.01
C SER A 69 -8.50 10.57 -2.44
N ALA A 70 -9.75 10.37 -2.06
CA ALA A 70 -10.49 9.14 -2.39
C ALA A 70 -11.94 9.50 -2.70
N GLY A 71 -12.35 9.29 -3.96
CA GLY A 71 -13.64 9.78 -4.41
C GLY A 71 -13.73 11.29 -4.22
N ASP A 72 -14.75 11.73 -3.50
CA ASP A 72 -14.96 13.16 -3.20
C ASP A 72 -14.32 13.58 -1.87
N GLU A 73 -13.62 12.68 -1.19
CA GLU A 73 -13.09 12.96 0.15
C GLU A 73 -11.59 13.27 0.11
N GLU A 74 -11.17 14.16 1.00
CA GLU A 74 -9.77 14.50 1.26
C GLU A 74 -9.49 14.15 2.70
N ILE A 75 -8.65 13.13 2.93
CA ILE A 75 -8.42 12.56 4.25
C ILE A 75 -6.99 12.79 4.68
N PRO A 76 -6.73 13.67 5.66
CA PRO A 76 -5.38 13.77 6.23
C PRO A 76 -5.01 12.45 6.91
N VAL A 77 -3.82 11.95 6.62
CA VAL A 77 -3.34 10.68 7.19
C VAL A 77 -1.97 10.87 7.84
N GLY A 78 -1.71 10.07 8.87
CA GLY A 78 -0.46 10.03 9.59
C GLY A 78 -0.30 8.68 10.28
N PRO A 79 0.77 8.49 11.07
CA PRO A 79 1.01 7.22 11.74
C PRO A 79 -0.21 6.72 12.51
N GLY A 80 -0.62 5.49 12.26
CA GLY A 80 -1.78 4.88 12.88
C GLY A 80 -3.10 5.07 12.13
N SER A 81 -3.13 5.89 11.08
CA SER A 81 -4.34 6.01 10.25
C SER A 81 -4.62 4.70 9.51
N VAL A 82 -5.88 4.30 9.48
CA VAL A 82 -6.35 3.13 8.72
C VAL A 82 -7.50 3.58 7.84
N VAL A 83 -7.38 3.36 6.52
CA VAL A 83 -8.38 3.84 5.56
C VAL A 83 -8.78 2.70 4.63
N PHE A 84 -10.08 2.51 4.44
CA PHE A 84 -10.63 1.58 3.46
C PHE A 84 -10.96 2.34 2.17
N VAL A 85 -10.57 1.77 1.03
CA VAL A 85 -10.93 2.29 -0.30
C VAL A 85 -11.53 1.13 -1.09
N ALA A 86 -12.77 1.27 -1.51
CA ALA A 86 -13.45 0.24 -2.30
C ALA A 86 -12.83 0.15 -3.69
N LYS A 87 -12.93 -1.04 -4.29
CA LYS A 87 -12.49 -1.26 -5.68
C LYS A 87 -13.11 -0.20 -6.61
N HIS A 88 -12.36 0.17 -7.64
CA HIS A 88 -12.76 1.13 -8.67
C HIS A 88 -12.91 2.58 -8.21
N VAL A 89 -12.74 2.87 -6.92
CA VAL A 89 -12.75 4.25 -6.42
C VAL A 89 -11.41 4.91 -6.79
N ASP A 90 -11.49 6.04 -7.46
CA ASP A 90 -10.32 6.87 -7.76
C ASP A 90 -9.69 7.33 -6.45
N HIS A 91 -8.39 7.15 -6.31
CA HIS A 91 -7.70 7.54 -5.08
C HIS A 91 -6.23 7.80 -5.34
N ARG A 92 -5.65 8.68 -4.53
CA ARG A 92 -4.21 8.96 -4.58
C ARG A 92 -3.78 9.68 -3.32
N PHE A 93 -2.56 9.41 -2.87
CA PHE A 93 -1.91 10.25 -1.88
C PHE A 93 -1.36 11.50 -2.56
N HIS A 94 -1.43 12.63 -1.86
CA HIS A 94 -0.81 13.87 -2.28
C HIS A 94 -0.37 14.67 -1.06
N SER A 95 0.32 15.78 -1.29
CA SER A 95 0.82 16.63 -0.19
C SER A 95 1.61 15.82 0.83
N VAL A 96 2.48 14.95 0.32
CA VAL A 96 3.33 14.11 1.17
C VAL A 96 4.39 15.02 1.80
N SER A 97 4.20 15.34 3.07
CA SER A 97 5.08 16.27 3.79
C SER A 97 6.25 15.59 4.48
N GLU A 98 6.09 14.29 4.79
CA GLU A 98 7.12 13.44 5.37
C GLU A 98 7.10 12.12 4.65
N ARG A 99 8.24 11.47 4.51
CA ARG A 99 8.34 10.17 3.85
C ARG A 99 7.25 9.23 4.38
N LEU A 100 6.41 8.75 3.47
CA LEU A 100 5.21 7.99 3.80
C LEU A 100 5.49 6.50 3.64
N GLU A 101 5.21 5.73 4.68
CA GLU A 101 5.28 4.26 4.65
C GLU A 101 3.92 3.70 4.96
N VAL A 102 3.39 2.92 4.03
CA VAL A 102 2.02 2.41 4.09
C VAL A 102 2.02 0.91 3.91
N VAL A 103 1.39 0.19 4.84
CA VAL A 103 1.08 -1.23 4.64
C VAL A 103 -0.25 -1.29 3.89
N VAL A 104 -0.26 -1.96 2.76
CA VAL A 104 -1.42 -2.04 1.87
C VAL A 104 -1.94 -3.47 1.86
N PHE A 105 -3.23 -3.62 2.14
CA PHE A 105 -3.94 -4.89 2.08
C PHE A 105 -4.90 -4.82 0.91
N PHE A 106 -4.80 -5.80 -0.01
CA PHE A 106 -5.76 -5.93 -1.11
C PHE A 106 -6.60 -7.19 -0.93
N ALA A 107 -7.88 -7.12 -1.23
CA ALA A 107 -8.78 -8.28 -1.20
C ALA A 107 -9.69 -8.22 -2.44
N PRO A 108 -9.64 -9.25 -3.31
CA PRO A 108 -8.68 -10.36 -3.33
C PRO A 108 -7.25 -9.90 -3.54
N GLU A 109 -6.32 -10.85 -3.68
CA GLU A 109 -4.93 -10.50 -3.87
C GLU A 109 -4.72 -9.64 -5.11
N HIS A 110 -3.80 -8.67 -5.01
CA HIS A 110 -3.44 -7.81 -6.12
C HIS A 110 -2.62 -8.62 -7.13
N ALA A 111 -3.01 -8.59 -8.39
CA ALA A 111 -2.30 -9.34 -9.42
C ALA A 111 -0.93 -8.71 -9.69
N ALA A 112 0.09 -9.57 -9.80
CA ALA A 112 1.44 -9.13 -10.12
C ALA A 112 1.46 -8.40 -11.47
N GLY A 113 2.20 -7.30 -11.52
CA GLY A 113 2.36 -6.52 -12.75
C GLY A 113 1.26 -5.53 -13.05
N ARG A 114 0.29 -5.37 -12.15
CA ARG A 114 -0.76 -4.35 -12.29
C ARG A 114 -0.41 -3.08 -11.57
#